data_b149219c0b07e8883f2de4d8691480f1
#
_entry.id   b149219c0b07e8883f2de4d8691480f1
#
_cell.length_a   1.000
_cell.length_b   1.000
_cell.length_c   1.000
_cell.angle_alpha   90.00
_cell.angle_beta   90.00
_cell.angle_gamma   90.00
#
_symmetry.space_group_name_H-M   'P 1'
#
loop_
_entity.id
_entity.type
_entity.pdbx_description
1 polymer ?
#
loop_
_entity_poly.entity_id
_entity_poly.type
_entity_poly.pdbx_seq_one_letter_code
_entity_poly.pdbx_strand_id
1 'polypeptide(L)'
;MNDKKLTILKAYTQAWNDHDIDTIMSMMADECVFYTIAGPDVMGTEHRGRDKVRAAFEAAWQNFPDAAWLDGEFFDLGGDKAMSTSRFKGTDLQGGKHEAQMVDLFVFDGNKISVKNAFRKNRPAISGD
;
A
#
# COMPACT_ATOMS: atom_id res chain seq x y z
N MET A 1 18.40 16.21 -2.98
CA MET A 1 17.99 15.29 -3.97
C MET A 1 17.26 14.16 -3.40
N ASN A 2 16.03 14.08 -3.71
CA ASN A 2 15.15 13.13 -3.07
C ASN A 2 14.74 12.00 -3.98
N ASP A 3 15.56 11.74 -4.99
CA ASP A 3 15.33 10.63 -5.90
C ASP A 3 15.31 9.31 -5.16
N LYS A 4 16.00 9.24 -4.01
CA LYS A 4 16.09 8.00 -3.25
C LYS A 4 14.73 7.53 -2.74
N LYS A 5 13.91 8.44 -2.21
CA LYS A 5 12.56 8.09 -1.77
C LYS A 5 11.75 7.52 -2.94
N LEU A 6 11.79 8.17 -4.09
CA LEU A 6 11.03 7.74 -5.25
C LEU A 6 11.54 6.41 -5.79
N THR A 7 12.85 6.20 -5.78
CA THR A 7 13.44 4.92 -6.18
C THR A 7 12.96 3.79 -5.27
N ILE A 8 12.95 4.06 -3.95
CA ILE A 8 12.47 3.07 -2.98
C ILE A 8 10.98 2.77 -3.23
N LEU A 9 10.16 3.79 -3.45
CA LEU A 9 8.73 3.58 -3.67
C LEU A 9 8.44 2.81 -4.95
N LYS A 10 9.23 3.01 -6.00
CA LYS A 10 9.08 2.25 -7.24
C LYS A 10 9.36 0.76 -6.99
N ALA A 11 10.46 0.46 -6.30
CA ALA A 11 10.80 -0.91 -5.95
C ALA A 11 9.78 -1.52 -4.99
N TYR A 12 9.28 -0.73 -4.06
CA TYR A 12 8.26 -1.13 -3.10
C TYR A 12 6.96 -1.53 -3.82
N THR A 13 6.49 -0.69 -4.76
CA THR A 13 5.30 -0.99 -5.53
C THR A 13 5.47 -2.24 -6.38
N GLN A 14 6.66 -2.43 -6.97
CA GLN A 14 6.94 -3.64 -7.73
C GLN A 14 6.85 -4.87 -6.84
N ALA A 15 7.36 -4.80 -5.61
CA ALA A 15 7.28 -5.90 -4.66
C ALA A 15 5.82 -6.21 -4.29
N TRP A 16 4.97 -5.19 -4.18
CA TRP A 16 3.54 -5.39 -3.97
C TRP A 16 2.90 -6.14 -5.15
N ASN A 17 3.23 -5.74 -6.38
CA ASN A 17 2.71 -6.41 -7.57
C ASN A 17 3.23 -7.84 -7.70
N ASP A 18 4.43 -8.09 -7.20
CA ASP A 18 5.02 -9.44 -7.18
C ASP A 18 4.50 -10.28 -6.03
N HIS A 19 3.70 -9.71 -5.13
CA HIS A 19 3.22 -10.36 -3.90
C HIS A 19 4.39 -10.85 -3.05
N ASP A 20 5.45 -10.06 -2.96
CA ASP A 20 6.71 -10.44 -2.31
C ASP A 20 6.81 -9.75 -0.95
N ILE A 21 6.20 -10.40 0.06
CA ILE A 21 6.12 -9.82 1.41
C ILE A 21 7.49 -9.59 2.02
N ASP A 22 8.44 -10.48 1.79
CA ASP A 22 9.75 -10.34 2.41
C ASP A 22 10.48 -9.11 1.88
N THR A 23 10.41 -8.86 0.58
CA THR A 23 11.01 -7.66 0.00
C THR A 23 10.32 -6.40 0.51
N ILE A 24 8.97 -6.42 0.58
CA ILE A 24 8.22 -5.29 1.13
C ILE A 24 8.69 -4.99 2.56
N MET A 25 8.74 -6.01 3.41
CA MET A 25 9.11 -5.81 4.80
C MET A 25 10.56 -5.38 4.98
N SER A 26 11.44 -5.75 4.04
CA SER A 26 12.82 -5.29 4.07
C SER A 26 12.94 -3.77 3.88
N MET A 27 11.92 -3.15 3.30
CA MET A 27 11.86 -1.70 3.08
C MET A 27 11.14 -0.95 4.19
N MET A 28 10.54 -1.67 5.15
CA MET A 28 9.82 -1.05 6.27
C MET A 28 10.74 -0.86 7.46
N ALA A 29 10.57 0.26 8.17
CA ALA A 29 11.30 0.55 9.39
C ALA A 29 10.90 -0.44 10.50
N ASP A 30 11.75 -0.55 11.52
CA ASP A 30 11.45 -1.42 12.66
C ASP A 30 10.18 -1.00 13.38
N GLU A 31 9.98 0.31 13.56
CA GLU A 31 8.78 0.84 14.20
C GLU A 31 7.86 1.40 13.13
N CYS A 32 7.29 0.51 12.32
CA CYS A 32 6.42 0.94 11.24
C CYS A 32 4.95 0.90 11.62
N VAL A 33 4.15 1.68 10.89
CA VAL A 33 2.70 1.77 11.08
C VAL A 33 2.03 1.74 9.72
N PHE A 34 0.94 1.00 9.64
CA PHE A 34 0.09 0.95 8.46
C PHE A 34 -1.32 1.37 8.87
N TYR A 35 -1.85 2.39 8.19
CA TYR A 35 -3.25 2.82 8.33
C TYR A 35 -4.00 2.34 7.10
N THR A 36 -5.05 1.54 7.32
CA THR A 36 -5.81 0.93 6.23
C THR A 36 -6.83 1.90 5.64
N ILE A 37 -7.43 1.50 4.52
CA ILE A 37 -8.41 2.32 3.80
C ILE A 37 -9.75 2.41 4.52
N ALA A 38 -10.02 1.55 5.50
CA ALA A 38 -11.29 1.51 6.19
C ALA A 38 -11.10 1.04 7.63
N GLY A 39 -12.03 1.40 8.49
CA GLY A 39 -11.99 0.99 9.88
C GLY A 39 -12.78 1.93 10.75
N PRO A 40 -12.85 1.67 12.05
CA PRO A 40 -13.71 2.44 12.96
C PRO A 40 -13.11 3.77 13.38
N ASP A 41 -11.83 4.01 13.09
CA ASP A 41 -11.14 5.21 13.56
C ASP A 41 -11.00 6.24 12.47
N VAL A 42 -10.63 7.44 12.85
CA VAL A 42 -10.40 8.54 11.91
C VAL A 42 -9.34 8.15 10.87
N MET A 43 -8.37 7.34 11.26
CA MET A 43 -7.29 6.89 10.37
C MET A 43 -7.57 5.51 9.74
N GLY A 44 -8.79 5.01 9.82
CA GLY A 44 -9.10 3.66 9.37
C GLY A 44 -8.82 2.65 10.47
N THR A 45 -7.95 1.68 10.20
CA THR A 45 -7.46 0.75 11.22
C THR A 45 -5.95 0.89 11.30
N GLU A 46 -5.44 1.02 12.52
CA GLU A 46 -3.99 1.16 12.73
C GLU A 46 -3.37 -0.21 13.00
N HIS A 47 -2.34 -0.55 12.27
CA HIS A 47 -1.48 -1.71 12.54
C HIS A 47 -0.09 -1.17 12.87
N ARG A 48 0.41 -1.49 14.05
CA ARG A 48 1.67 -0.95 14.55
C ARG A 48 2.65 -2.07 14.86
N GLY A 49 3.88 -1.92 14.36
CA GLY A 49 4.94 -2.89 14.54
C GLY A 49 5.01 -3.89 13.39
N ARG A 50 6.18 -4.48 13.19
CA ARG A 50 6.47 -5.28 12.00
C ARG A 50 5.54 -6.49 11.85
N ASP A 51 5.28 -7.21 12.94
CA ASP A 51 4.47 -8.42 12.85
C ASP A 51 3.03 -8.11 12.43
N LYS A 52 2.44 -7.07 13.02
CA LYS A 52 1.06 -6.68 12.70
C LYS A 52 0.98 -6.08 11.29
N VAL A 53 1.97 -5.29 10.92
CA VAL A 53 2.01 -4.68 9.59
C VAL A 53 2.15 -5.78 8.52
N ARG A 54 3.04 -6.75 8.75
CA ARG A 54 3.22 -7.87 7.82
C ARG A 54 1.91 -8.64 7.63
N ALA A 55 1.24 -8.98 8.71
CA ALA A 55 -0.03 -9.71 8.64
C ALA A 55 -1.09 -8.92 7.87
N ALA A 56 -1.18 -7.61 8.11
CA ALA A 56 -2.13 -6.75 7.42
C ALA A 56 -1.82 -6.66 5.93
N PHE A 57 -0.55 -6.58 5.56
CA PHE A 57 -0.14 -6.57 4.15
C PHE A 57 -0.50 -7.88 3.46
N GLU A 58 -0.22 -9.00 4.11
CA GLU A 58 -0.55 -10.32 3.55
C GLU A 58 -2.05 -10.49 3.33
N ALA A 59 -2.86 -9.89 4.18
CA ALA A 59 -4.31 -9.96 4.06
C ALA A 59 -4.80 -9.38 2.73
N ALA A 60 -4.09 -8.41 2.15
CA ALA A 60 -4.48 -7.83 0.86
C ALA A 60 -4.51 -8.90 -0.24
N TRP A 61 -3.50 -9.77 -0.28
CA TRP A 61 -3.45 -10.84 -1.29
C TRP A 61 -4.34 -12.02 -0.92
N GLN A 62 -4.59 -12.24 0.37
CA GLN A 62 -5.54 -13.26 0.81
C GLN A 62 -6.96 -12.90 0.35
N ASN A 63 -7.30 -11.61 0.42
CA ASN A 63 -8.61 -11.12 0.03
C ASN A 63 -8.73 -10.91 -1.48
N PHE A 64 -7.61 -10.61 -2.16
CA PHE A 64 -7.55 -10.37 -3.60
C PHE A 64 -6.32 -11.08 -4.15
N PRO A 65 -6.43 -12.41 -4.44
CA PRO A 65 -5.24 -13.16 -4.88
C PRO A 65 -4.61 -12.66 -6.17
N ASP A 66 -5.37 -11.93 -7.00
CA ASP A 66 -4.88 -11.34 -8.24
C ASP A 66 -4.62 -9.83 -8.12
N ALA A 67 -4.49 -9.31 -6.90
CA ALA A 67 -4.33 -7.88 -6.69
C ALA A 67 -3.14 -7.30 -7.46
N ALA A 68 -3.36 -6.16 -8.10
CA ALA A 68 -2.33 -5.42 -8.82
C ALA A 68 -2.54 -3.92 -8.60
N TRP A 69 -1.44 -3.20 -8.61
CA TRP A 69 -1.43 -1.74 -8.49
C TRP A 69 -0.78 -1.19 -9.75
N LEU A 70 -1.60 -0.59 -10.61
CA LEU A 70 -1.25 -0.22 -11.97
C LEU A 70 -1.07 1.29 -12.10
N ASP A 71 -0.34 1.71 -13.13
CA ASP A 71 -0.20 3.13 -13.50
C ASP A 71 0.38 3.98 -12.36
N GLY A 72 1.38 3.43 -11.66
CA GLY A 72 1.96 4.10 -10.50
C GLY A 72 2.66 5.41 -10.84
N GLU A 73 2.36 6.45 -10.07
CA GLU A 73 3.07 7.72 -10.11
C GLU A 73 3.57 8.05 -8.71
N PHE A 74 4.74 8.68 -8.64
CA PHE A 74 5.43 8.88 -7.37
C PHE A 74 5.83 10.34 -7.23
N PHE A 75 5.58 10.90 -6.04
CA PHE A 75 5.78 12.32 -5.78
C PHE A 75 6.55 12.53 -4.50
N ASP A 76 7.53 13.41 -4.54
CA ASP A 76 8.27 13.83 -3.35
C ASP A 76 7.51 15.00 -2.72
N LEU A 77 7.12 14.84 -1.45
CA LEU A 77 6.36 15.88 -0.73
C LEU A 77 7.27 16.75 0.14
N GLY A 78 8.58 16.52 0.06
CA GLY A 78 9.55 17.26 0.87
C GLY A 78 9.84 16.56 2.20
N GLY A 79 11.02 16.83 2.76
CA GLY A 79 11.44 16.22 4.00
C GLY A 79 11.39 14.71 3.95
N ASP A 80 10.72 14.12 4.93
CA ASP A 80 10.60 12.67 5.05
C ASP A 80 9.32 12.11 4.41
N LYS A 81 8.60 12.91 3.63
CA LYS A 81 7.29 12.52 3.11
C LYS A 81 7.30 12.31 1.61
N ALA A 82 6.51 11.35 1.16
CA ALA A 82 6.31 11.07 -0.26
C ALA A 82 4.90 10.49 -0.46
N MET A 83 4.49 10.41 -1.72
CA MET A 83 3.15 9.96 -2.08
C MET A 83 3.23 9.11 -3.33
N SER A 84 2.36 8.12 -3.44
CA SER A 84 2.14 7.43 -4.70
C SER A 84 0.66 7.43 -5.05
N THR A 85 0.38 7.41 -6.34
CA THR A 85 -0.97 7.17 -6.84
C THR A 85 -0.92 5.93 -7.72
N SER A 86 -2.01 5.18 -7.72
CA SER A 86 -2.10 3.97 -8.53
C SER A 86 -3.57 3.61 -8.77
N ARG A 87 -3.78 2.65 -9.65
CA ARG A 87 -5.10 2.09 -9.87
C ARG A 87 -5.07 0.65 -9.35
N PHE A 88 -5.77 0.43 -8.24
CA PHE A 88 -5.91 -0.90 -7.66
C PHE A 88 -6.88 -1.72 -8.50
N LYS A 89 -6.53 -2.98 -8.75
CA LYS A 89 -7.40 -3.92 -9.45
C LYS A 89 -7.28 -5.29 -8.78
N GLY A 90 -8.41 -5.92 -8.50
CA GLY A 90 -8.40 -7.24 -7.88
C GLY A 90 -9.78 -7.88 -7.91
N THR A 91 -9.80 -9.20 -7.74
CA THR A 91 -11.02 -10.00 -7.66
C THR A 91 -11.13 -10.55 -6.25
N ASP A 92 -12.27 -10.30 -5.59
CA ASP A 92 -12.47 -10.80 -4.23
C ASP A 92 -12.80 -12.30 -4.24
N LEU A 93 -12.92 -12.88 -3.05
CA LEU A 93 -13.09 -14.33 -2.92
C LEU A 93 -14.48 -14.81 -3.39
N GLN A 94 -15.42 -13.90 -3.61
CA GLN A 94 -16.73 -14.21 -4.15
C GLN A 94 -16.84 -13.92 -5.64
N GLY A 95 -15.71 -13.56 -6.27
CA GLY A 95 -15.66 -13.27 -7.70
C GLY A 95 -16.00 -11.84 -8.07
N GLY A 96 -16.24 -10.96 -7.10
CA GLY A 96 -16.48 -9.55 -7.36
C GLY A 96 -15.22 -8.83 -7.83
N LYS A 97 -15.33 -8.06 -8.91
CA LYS A 97 -14.18 -7.33 -9.45
C LYS A 97 -14.14 -5.92 -8.90
N HIS A 98 -12.97 -5.53 -8.44
CA HIS A 98 -12.75 -4.21 -7.86
C HIS A 98 -11.68 -3.48 -8.66
N GLU A 99 -11.93 -2.22 -8.94
CA GLU A 99 -10.98 -1.36 -9.63
C GLU A 99 -11.23 0.06 -9.17
N ALA A 100 -10.23 0.68 -8.56
CA ALA A 100 -10.41 2.01 -8.00
C ALA A 100 -9.07 2.72 -7.86
N GLN A 101 -9.11 4.04 -7.93
CA GLN A 101 -7.92 4.85 -7.71
C GLN A 101 -7.52 4.83 -6.26
N MET A 102 -6.21 4.69 -6.03
CA MET A 102 -5.61 4.72 -4.70
C MET A 102 -4.57 5.82 -4.60
N VAL A 103 -4.41 6.30 -3.38
CA VAL A 103 -3.30 7.17 -2.99
C VAL A 103 -2.70 6.57 -1.72
N ASP A 104 -1.38 6.51 -1.66
CA ASP A 104 -0.66 6.16 -0.43
C ASP A 104 0.21 7.32 -0.02
N LEU A 105 0.09 7.73 1.24
CA LEU A 105 0.99 8.70 1.84
C LEU A 105 2.02 7.96 2.66
N PHE A 106 3.28 8.34 2.48
CA PHE A 106 4.40 7.67 3.15
C PHE A 106 5.20 8.64 3.99
N VAL A 107 5.67 8.15 5.12
CA VAL A 107 6.69 8.82 5.92
C VAL A 107 7.89 7.89 5.98
N PHE A 108 9.08 8.44 5.79
CA PHE A 108 10.34 7.69 5.82
C PHE A 108 11.10 7.97 7.10
N ASP A 109 11.80 6.96 7.58
CA ASP A 109 12.83 7.07 8.61
C ASP A 109 14.14 6.66 7.93
N GLY A 110 14.95 7.65 7.56
CA GLY A 110 16.09 7.38 6.71
C GLY A 110 15.65 6.79 5.37
N ASN A 111 16.15 5.62 5.06
CA ASN A 111 15.83 4.91 3.82
C ASN A 111 14.72 3.87 3.98
N LYS A 112 14.07 3.85 5.14
CA LYS A 112 13.01 2.89 5.42
C LYS A 112 11.68 3.61 5.54
N ILE A 113 10.60 2.90 5.18
CA ILE A 113 9.25 3.44 5.30
C ILE A 113 8.76 3.21 6.72
N SER A 114 8.45 4.30 7.43
CA SER A 114 7.93 4.21 8.80
C SER A 114 6.42 4.28 8.86
N VAL A 115 5.78 4.94 7.89
CA VAL A 115 4.31 5.02 7.84
C VAL A 115 3.84 4.80 6.42
N LYS A 116 2.84 3.93 6.26
CA LYS A 116 2.05 3.81 5.04
C LYS A 116 0.62 4.13 5.39
N ASN A 117 0.05 5.13 4.74
CA ASN A 117 -1.31 5.59 4.98
C ASN A 117 -2.08 5.50 3.67
N ALA A 118 -2.98 4.52 3.58
CA ALA A 118 -3.63 4.16 2.33
C ALA A 118 -5.02 4.80 2.20
N PHE A 119 -5.32 5.27 1.01
CA PHE A 119 -6.62 5.81 0.63
C PHE A 119 -7.05 5.17 -0.68
N ARG A 120 -8.33 4.83 -0.78
CA ARG A 120 -8.84 4.24 -2.02
C ARG A 120 -10.27 4.75 -2.23
N LYS A 121 -10.61 5.07 -3.50
CA LYS A 121 -11.98 5.40 -3.83
C LYS A 121 -12.87 4.24 -3.43
N ASN A 122 -14.00 4.56 -2.81
CA ASN A 122 -14.96 3.56 -2.38
C ASN A 122 -16.05 3.43 -3.44
N ARG A 123 -16.14 2.27 -4.06
CA ARG A 123 -17.13 1.98 -5.07
C ARG A 123 -17.54 0.51 -5.00
N PRO A 124 -18.76 0.18 -5.45
CA PRO A 124 -19.21 -1.22 -5.46
C PRO A 124 -18.36 -2.06 -6.40
N ALA A 125 -18.35 -3.36 -6.16
CA ALA A 125 -17.73 -4.30 -7.06
C ALA A 125 -18.35 -4.20 -8.44
N ILE A 126 -17.52 -4.37 -9.48
CA ILE A 126 -17.97 -4.34 -10.86
C ILE A 126 -18.53 -5.73 -11.19
N SER A 127 -19.64 -5.78 -11.94
CA SER A 127 -20.18 -7.04 -12.39
C SER A 127 -19.14 -7.81 -13.19
N GLY A 128 -19.05 -9.12 -12.94
CA GLY A 128 -18.00 -9.95 -13.50
C GLY A 128 -18.21 -10.45 -14.92
N ASP A 129 -19.22 -10.01 -15.57
CA ASP A 129 -19.52 -10.53 -16.91
C ASP A 129 -18.70 -9.93 -18.01
#